data_6b3b3e92c9acd48e2769d6cbab09faed
#
_entry.id   6b3b3e92c9acd48e2769d6cbab09faed
#
_cell.length_a   1.000
_cell.length_b   1.000
_cell.length_c   1.000
_cell.angle_alpha   90.00
_cell.angle_beta   90.00
_cell.angle_gamma   90.00
#
_symmetry.space_group_name_H-M   'P 1'
#
loop_
_entity.id
_entity.type
_entity.pdbx_description
1 polymer ?
#
loop_
_entity_poly.entity_id
_entity_poly.type
_entity_poly.pdbx_seq_one_letter_code
_entity_poly.pdbx_strand_id
1 'polypeptide(L)'
;PRTTVAGLLAAVLGEPRDSYYDTFAKDTSAIAISPECELQTQSIPQLTLPTKGGNIMTADGVSGKTVVDPEVIAEERKRRTFEYVVDAAYRIDLVLDDTETFERLAEFLESGRSTYTPSLGKTECLADITDVTRSTVEDGGNPEDVDSTVPEEHVVPTPGEPLRMERTPAYMEADDGGRKTTGFVSYAFAP
;
A
#
# COMPACT_ATOMS: atom_id res chain seq x y z
N PRO A 1 -2.27 1.50 -3.73
CA PRO A 1 -1.01 1.93 -4.36
C PRO A 1 0.03 0.82 -4.35
N ARG A 2 0.87 0.75 -5.40
CA ARG A 2 1.98 -0.21 -5.50
C ARG A 2 2.85 -0.24 -4.24
N THR A 3 3.19 0.93 -3.71
CA THR A 3 4.01 1.04 -2.49
C THR A 3 3.36 0.40 -1.26
N THR A 4 2.04 0.40 -1.14
CA THR A 4 1.31 -0.28 -0.07
C THR A 4 1.36 -1.79 -0.24
N VAL A 5 1.20 -2.28 -1.48
CA VAL A 5 1.30 -3.71 -1.79
C VAL A 5 2.72 -4.22 -1.53
N ALA A 6 3.74 -3.49 -1.96
CA ALA A 6 5.14 -3.84 -1.66
C ALA A 6 5.38 -3.97 -0.14
N GLY A 7 4.86 -3.04 0.66
CA GLY A 7 4.95 -3.12 2.12
C GLY A 7 4.17 -4.29 2.73
N LEU A 8 3.03 -4.65 2.16
CA LEU A 8 2.25 -5.82 2.59
C LEU A 8 3.01 -7.12 2.29
N LEU A 9 3.55 -7.28 1.08
CA LEU A 9 4.32 -8.47 0.70
C LEU A 9 5.64 -8.58 1.50
N ALA A 10 6.30 -7.46 1.76
CA ALA A 10 7.45 -7.40 2.65
C ALA A 10 7.11 -7.82 4.09
N ALA A 11 5.94 -7.46 4.60
CA ALA A 11 5.45 -7.89 5.90
C ALA A 11 5.20 -9.41 5.96
N VAL A 12 4.69 -10.00 4.89
CA VAL A 12 4.54 -11.46 4.76
C VAL A 12 5.91 -12.13 4.87
N LEU A 13 6.90 -11.66 4.13
CA LEU A 13 8.27 -12.17 4.13
C LEU A 13 9.04 -11.91 5.45
N GLY A 14 8.61 -10.93 6.24
CA GLY A 14 9.32 -10.50 7.45
C GLY A 14 10.51 -9.60 7.17
N GLU A 15 10.49 -8.91 6.04
CA GLU A 15 11.56 -7.97 5.70
C GLU A 15 11.58 -6.79 6.70
N PRO A 16 12.77 -6.35 7.11
CA PRO A 16 12.89 -5.18 7.96
C PRO A 16 12.28 -3.93 7.30
N ARG A 17 11.91 -2.97 8.14
CA ARG A 17 11.42 -1.69 7.64
C ARG A 17 12.48 -1.02 6.75
N ASP A 18 12.02 -0.51 5.62
CA ASP A 18 12.82 0.25 4.65
C ASP A 18 13.95 -0.56 3.95
N SER A 19 13.92 -1.93 4.00
CA SER A 19 14.92 -2.81 3.37
C SER A 19 14.48 -3.43 2.04
N TYR A 20 13.19 -3.35 1.69
CA TYR A 20 12.57 -4.14 0.62
C TYR A 20 12.31 -3.35 -0.68
N TYR A 21 12.76 -2.10 -0.75
CA TYR A 21 12.45 -1.25 -1.91
C TYR A 21 13.08 -1.73 -3.21
N ASP A 22 14.30 -2.26 -3.14
CA ASP A 22 15.02 -2.81 -4.29
C ASP A 22 14.36 -4.10 -4.80
N THR A 23 13.81 -4.93 -3.91
CA THR A 23 13.06 -6.15 -4.27
C THR A 23 11.82 -5.84 -5.08
N PHE A 24 11.11 -4.77 -4.71
CA PHE A 24 9.88 -4.35 -5.37
C PHE A 24 10.07 -3.08 -6.23
N ALA A 25 11.29 -2.83 -6.72
CA ALA A 25 11.58 -1.73 -7.62
C ALA A 25 10.98 -1.96 -9.02
N LYS A 26 11.02 -0.92 -9.86
CA LYS A 26 10.48 -0.96 -11.22
C LYS A 26 11.17 -2.03 -12.09
N ASP A 27 12.48 -2.16 -11.93
CA ASP A 27 13.33 -2.98 -12.77
C ASP A 27 13.42 -4.45 -12.28
N THR A 28 12.91 -4.75 -11.09
CA THR A 28 13.00 -6.07 -10.46
C THR A 28 11.64 -6.73 -10.23
N SER A 29 10.55 -6.00 -10.43
CA SER A 29 9.21 -6.53 -10.19
C SER A 29 8.13 -5.87 -11.04
N ALA A 30 7.09 -6.63 -11.35
CA ALA A 30 5.83 -6.11 -11.90
C ALA A 30 4.69 -6.43 -10.92
N ILE A 31 3.84 -5.45 -10.65
CA ILE A 31 2.66 -5.60 -9.79
C ILE A 31 1.46 -5.00 -10.52
N ALA A 32 0.46 -5.83 -10.80
CA ALA A 32 -0.85 -5.38 -11.24
C ALA A 32 -1.86 -5.48 -10.09
N ILE A 33 -2.79 -4.54 -10.03
CA ILE A 33 -3.80 -4.46 -8.98
C ILE A 33 -5.15 -4.24 -9.64
N SER A 34 -6.08 -5.16 -9.40
CA SER A 34 -7.44 -5.11 -9.95
C SER A 34 -8.45 -5.09 -8.80
N PRO A 35 -9.38 -4.13 -8.74
CA PRO A 35 -10.52 -4.24 -7.84
C PRO A 35 -11.38 -5.43 -8.24
N GLU A 36 -11.78 -6.26 -7.28
CA GLU A 36 -12.67 -7.41 -7.49
C GLU A 36 -14.13 -7.10 -7.12
N CYS A 37 -14.37 -5.89 -6.61
CA CYS A 37 -15.70 -5.41 -6.25
C CYS A 37 -15.78 -3.89 -6.42
N GLU A 38 -17.01 -3.37 -6.48
CA GLU A 38 -17.23 -1.92 -6.43
C GLU A 38 -16.67 -1.33 -5.13
N LEU A 39 -15.82 -0.31 -5.26
CA LEU A 39 -15.18 0.33 -4.12
C LEU A 39 -16.15 1.26 -3.39
N GLN A 40 -16.51 0.90 -2.19
CA GLN A 40 -17.35 1.70 -1.30
C GLN A 40 -16.50 2.46 -0.30
N THR A 41 -16.90 3.69 0.03
CA THR A 41 -16.22 4.51 1.02
C THR A 41 -17.12 4.86 2.20
N GLN A 42 -16.53 4.92 3.39
CA GLN A 42 -17.18 5.38 4.61
C GLN A 42 -16.37 6.48 5.28
N SER A 43 -17.05 7.55 5.62
CA SER A 43 -16.45 8.66 6.37
C SER A 43 -16.49 8.40 7.88
N ILE A 44 -15.32 8.26 8.50
CA ILE A 44 -15.17 7.96 9.93
C ILE A 44 -14.52 9.16 10.64
N PRO A 45 -15.22 9.82 11.59
CA PRO A 45 -14.62 10.89 12.38
C PRO A 45 -13.65 10.31 13.42
N GLN A 46 -12.43 10.83 13.44
CA GLN A 46 -11.40 10.45 14.40
C GLN A 46 -10.89 11.67 15.15
N LEU A 47 -10.52 11.47 16.41
CA LEU A 47 -9.81 12.48 17.20
C LEU A 47 -8.31 12.34 16.91
N THR A 48 -7.71 13.40 16.40
CA THR A 48 -6.27 13.44 16.10
C THR A 48 -5.57 14.44 17.01
N LEU A 49 -4.33 14.10 17.39
CA LEU A 49 -3.43 15.03 18.05
C LEU A 49 -2.50 15.67 17.02
N PRO A 50 -2.30 17.00 17.06
CA PRO A 50 -1.29 17.63 16.23
C PRO A 50 0.10 17.20 16.70
N THR A 51 0.89 16.65 15.79
CA THR A 51 2.26 16.20 16.06
C THR A 51 3.31 17.25 15.68
N LYS A 52 2.88 18.42 15.17
CA LYS A 52 3.78 19.52 14.80
C LYS A 52 3.77 20.59 15.90
N GLY A 53 4.92 21.16 16.20
CA GLY A 53 5.01 22.34 17.06
C GLY A 53 5.40 22.11 18.52
N GLY A 54 6.08 21.02 18.84
CA GLY A 54 6.63 20.81 20.19
C GLY A 54 5.64 20.29 21.24
N ASN A 55 4.44 19.94 20.82
CA ASN A 55 3.38 19.40 21.69
C ASN A 55 3.61 17.94 22.09
N ILE A 56 4.65 17.33 21.56
CA ILE A 56 5.11 15.99 21.91
C ILE A 56 6.41 16.14 22.68
N MET A 57 6.37 15.95 23.97
CA MET A 57 7.57 15.92 24.80
C MET A 57 8.28 14.57 24.59
N THR A 58 9.48 14.60 24.05
CA THR A 58 10.41 13.49 24.15
C THR A 58 11.00 13.53 25.57
N ALA A 59 10.73 12.50 26.36
CA ALA A 59 11.39 12.38 27.67
C ALA A 59 12.88 12.11 27.43
N ASP A 60 13.73 13.04 27.79
CA ASP A 60 15.17 12.89 27.77
C ASP A 60 15.58 11.66 28.61
N GLY A 61 16.28 10.74 27.98
CA GLY A 61 16.84 9.54 28.63
C GLY A 61 16.03 8.25 28.49
N VAL A 62 14.84 8.26 27.85
CA VAL A 62 14.10 7.04 27.52
C VAL A 62 13.97 6.92 26.01
N SER A 63 14.89 6.17 25.40
CA SER A 63 14.91 5.92 23.96
C SER A 63 13.55 5.42 23.48
N GLY A 64 12.94 6.15 22.54
CA GLY A 64 11.78 5.73 21.77
C GLY A 64 10.40 5.92 22.45
N LYS A 65 10.27 6.57 23.58
CA LYS A 65 8.98 6.90 24.17
C LYS A 65 8.62 8.37 23.98
N THR A 66 7.57 8.60 23.26
CA THR A 66 6.91 9.92 23.18
C THR A 66 5.92 10.03 24.33
N VAL A 67 6.14 10.98 25.23
CA VAL A 67 5.19 11.30 26.32
C VAL A 67 4.39 12.53 25.88
N VAL A 68 3.09 12.39 25.79
CA VAL A 68 2.20 13.51 25.46
C VAL A 68 1.60 14.07 26.76
N ASP A 69 1.73 15.37 26.96
CA ASP A 69 1.12 16.05 28.10
C ASP A 69 -0.42 15.90 28.07
N PRO A 70 -1.06 15.40 29.15
CA PRO A 70 -2.52 15.25 29.19
C PRO A 70 -3.30 16.55 28.97
N GLU A 71 -2.77 17.71 29.37
CA GLU A 71 -3.39 19.00 29.14
C GLU A 71 -3.37 19.36 27.64
N VAL A 72 -2.25 19.12 26.96
CA VAL A 72 -2.14 19.26 25.51
C VAL A 72 -3.11 18.34 24.78
N ILE A 73 -3.26 17.09 25.25
CA ILE A 73 -4.27 16.15 24.71
C ILE A 73 -5.68 16.74 24.85
N ALA A 74 -6.00 17.35 25.96
CA ALA A 74 -7.33 17.89 26.22
C ALA A 74 -7.67 19.10 25.35
N GLU A 75 -6.71 20.01 25.18
CA GLU A 75 -6.92 21.29 24.50
C GLU A 75 -6.73 21.25 22.98
N GLU A 76 -5.80 20.42 22.49
CA GLU A 76 -5.41 20.43 21.08
C GLU A 76 -6.00 19.29 20.25
N ARG A 77 -6.86 18.46 20.82
CA ARG A 77 -7.56 17.44 20.05
C ARG A 77 -8.39 18.07 18.94
N LYS A 78 -8.17 17.61 17.71
CA LYS A 78 -8.95 18.00 16.55
C LYS A 78 -9.74 16.83 16.01
N ARG A 79 -11.03 17.03 15.84
CA ARG A 79 -11.86 16.08 15.12
C ARG A 79 -11.60 16.23 13.63
N ARG A 80 -11.17 15.14 12.99
CA ARG A 80 -10.99 15.06 11.54
C ARG A 80 -11.80 13.90 11.01
N THR A 81 -12.41 14.07 9.86
CA THR A 81 -13.09 13.01 9.14
C THR A 81 -12.12 12.42 8.12
N PHE A 82 -11.95 11.12 8.18
CA PHE A 82 -11.19 10.34 7.21
C PHE A 82 -12.14 9.49 6.40
N GLU A 83 -11.90 9.40 5.11
CA GLU A 83 -12.60 8.51 4.22
C GLU A 83 -11.83 7.19 4.11
N TYR A 84 -12.51 6.08 4.39
CA TYR A 84 -11.97 4.73 4.31
C TYR A 84 -12.69 3.97 3.23
N VAL A 85 -11.93 3.20 2.45
CA VAL A 85 -12.51 2.16 1.60
C VAL A 85 -12.90 1.01 2.49
N VAL A 86 -14.13 0.50 2.35
CA VAL A 86 -14.70 -0.58 3.17
C VAL A 86 -15.04 -1.77 2.29
N ASP A 87 -14.93 -2.97 2.87
CA ASP A 87 -15.26 -4.26 2.23
C ASP A 87 -14.61 -4.45 0.84
N ALA A 88 -13.42 -3.90 0.67
CA ALA A 88 -12.69 -3.96 -0.59
C ALA A 88 -12.01 -5.31 -0.79
N ALA A 89 -12.13 -5.85 -2.01
CA ALA A 89 -11.38 -7.00 -2.48
C ALA A 89 -10.52 -6.61 -3.69
N TYR A 90 -9.29 -7.11 -3.70
CA TYR A 90 -8.32 -6.83 -4.77
C TYR A 90 -7.64 -8.11 -5.22
N ARG A 91 -7.51 -8.31 -6.53
CA ARG A 91 -6.56 -9.23 -7.11
C ARG A 91 -5.22 -8.53 -7.26
N ILE A 92 -4.16 -9.22 -6.86
CA ILE A 92 -2.78 -8.73 -6.99
C ILE A 92 -2.01 -9.76 -7.78
N ASP A 93 -1.59 -9.39 -8.98
CA ASP A 93 -0.71 -10.21 -9.81
C ASP A 93 0.72 -9.69 -9.64
N LEU A 94 1.65 -10.61 -9.32
CA LEU A 94 3.03 -10.28 -8.99
C LEU A 94 4.02 -11.10 -9.82
N VAL A 95 5.00 -10.40 -10.37
CA VAL A 95 6.22 -10.99 -10.93
C VAL A 95 7.41 -10.43 -10.17
N LEU A 96 8.36 -11.30 -9.80
CA LEU A 96 9.66 -10.94 -9.24
C LEU A 96 10.77 -11.57 -10.06
N ASP A 97 11.82 -10.82 -10.34
CA ASP A 97 13.01 -11.33 -11.04
C ASP A 97 13.84 -12.23 -10.13
N ASP A 98 13.88 -11.94 -8.82
CA ASP A 98 14.53 -12.79 -7.84
C ASP A 98 13.68 -14.02 -7.53
N THR A 99 14.09 -15.14 -8.13
CA THR A 99 13.41 -16.44 -7.98
C THR A 99 13.43 -16.94 -6.52
N GLU A 100 14.48 -16.67 -5.74
CA GLU A 100 14.57 -17.12 -4.35
C GLU A 100 13.52 -16.42 -3.50
N THR A 101 13.44 -15.09 -3.61
CA THR A 101 12.42 -14.30 -2.92
C THR A 101 11.00 -14.66 -3.39
N PHE A 102 10.82 -14.90 -4.70
CA PHE A 102 9.53 -15.35 -5.24
C PHE A 102 9.07 -16.66 -4.64
N GLU A 103 9.92 -17.68 -4.63
CA GLU A 103 9.58 -19.01 -4.09
C GLU A 103 9.29 -18.95 -2.58
N ARG A 104 10.09 -18.19 -1.83
CA ARG A 104 9.86 -17.96 -0.40
C ARG A 104 8.51 -17.27 -0.14
N LEU A 105 8.19 -16.23 -0.91
CA LEU A 105 6.91 -15.51 -0.79
C LEU A 105 5.75 -16.44 -1.13
N ALA A 106 5.83 -17.17 -2.21
CA ALA A 106 4.80 -18.11 -2.64
C ALA A 106 4.55 -19.20 -1.57
N GLU A 107 5.60 -19.78 -0.98
CA GLU A 107 5.46 -20.75 0.12
C GLU A 107 4.70 -20.15 1.33
N PHE A 108 5.03 -18.90 1.71
CA PHE A 108 4.34 -18.24 2.82
C PHE A 108 2.86 -18.02 2.51
N LEU A 109 2.55 -17.51 1.33
CA LEU A 109 1.18 -17.22 0.90
C LEU A 109 0.34 -18.49 0.76
N GLU A 110 0.85 -19.53 0.07
CA GLU A 110 0.17 -20.81 -0.12
C GLU A 110 -0.10 -21.55 1.19
N SER A 111 0.78 -21.40 2.17
CA SER A 111 0.60 -21.98 3.50
C SER A 111 -0.22 -21.12 4.46
N GLY A 112 -0.71 -19.96 4.02
CA GLY A 112 -1.45 -19.01 4.86
C GLY A 112 -0.62 -18.42 6.00
N ARG A 113 0.71 -18.36 5.84
CA ARG A 113 1.65 -17.83 6.83
C ARG A 113 2.08 -16.42 6.48
N SER A 114 2.33 -15.63 7.49
CA SER A 114 2.99 -14.33 7.37
C SER A 114 3.85 -14.08 8.62
N THR A 115 4.97 -13.39 8.46
CA THR A 115 5.82 -13.00 9.59
C THR A 115 5.17 -11.89 10.40
N TYR A 116 4.65 -10.88 9.74
CA TYR A 116 3.88 -9.80 10.36
C TYR A 116 2.46 -9.81 9.82
N THR A 117 1.51 -9.34 10.63
CA THR A 117 0.10 -9.26 10.23
C THR A 117 -0.07 -8.36 9.01
N PRO A 118 -0.60 -8.88 7.90
CA PRO A 118 -0.82 -8.08 6.69
C PRO A 118 -1.80 -6.93 6.94
N SER A 119 -1.48 -5.75 6.43
CA SER A 119 -2.37 -4.59 6.52
C SER A 119 -2.25 -3.70 5.29
N LEU A 120 -3.34 -3.02 4.93
CA LEU A 120 -3.43 -2.11 3.79
C LEU A 120 -3.04 -0.68 4.18
N GLY A 121 -1.78 -0.48 4.55
CA GLY A 121 -1.18 0.81 4.87
C GLY A 121 -1.32 1.25 6.32
N LYS A 122 -2.48 1.07 6.94
CA LYS A 122 -2.70 1.33 8.38
C LYS A 122 -2.88 0.02 9.13
N THR A 123 -2.38 -0.05 10.36
CA THR A 123 -2.44 -1.25 11.20
C THR A 123 -3.86 -1.71 11.54
N GLU A 124 -4.81 -0.79 11.56
CA GLU A 124 -6.22 -1.10 11.74
C GLU A 124 -6.92 -1.63 10.48
N CYS A 125 -6.32 -1.46 9.30
CA CYS A 125 -6.83 -1.96 8.03
C CYS A 125 -6.20 -3.33 7.74
N LEU A 126 -6.59 -4.34 8.50
CA LEU A 126 -6.10 -5.70 8.32
C LEU A 126 -6.52 -6.26 6.97
N ALA A 127 -5.67 -7.12 6.40
CA ALA A 127 -5.93 -7.77 5.12
C ALA A 127 -5.89 -9.29 5.29
N ASP A 128 -6.89 -9.96 4.75
CA ASP A 128 -6.88 -11.39 4.54
C ASP A 128 -6.37 -11.69 3.13
N ILE A 129 -5.43 -12.61 3.02
CA ILE A 129 -4.88 -13.05 1.74
C ILE A 129 -5.45 -14.45 1.44
N THR A 130 -6.21 -14.53 0.38
CA THR A 130 -6.90 -15.76 -0.04
C THR A 130 -6.57 -16.09 -1.50
N ASP A 131 -6.99 -17.25 -1.95
CA ASP A 131 -6.99 -17.66 -3.37
C ASP A 131 -5.62 -17.53 -4.06
N VAL A 132 -4.57 -17.91 -3.34
CA VAL A 132 -3.19 -17.85 -3.84
C VAL A 132 -2.98 -18.90 -4.93
N THR A 133 -2.57 -18.46 -6.11
CA THR A 133 -2.29 -19.33 -7.26
C THR A 133 -0.98 -18.95 -7.93
N ARG A 134 -0.28 -19.94 -8.50
CA ARG A 134 0.88 -19.70 -9.36
C ARG A 134 0.46 -19.83 -10.82
N SER A 135 0.93 -18.92 -11.64
CA SER A 135 0.69 -18.95 -13.09
C SER A 135 1.96 -18.54 -13.84
N THR A 136 2.03 -18.89 -15.09
CA THR A 136 3.04 -18.35 -16.02
C THR A 136 2.54 -17.04 -16.58
N VAL A 137 3.44 -16.05 -16.66
CA VAL A 137 3.17 -14.81 -17.35
C VAL A 137 3.57 -14.96 -18.81
N GLU A 138 2.65 -14.64 -19.70
CA GLU A 138 2.88 -14.60 -21.14
C GLU A 138 2.76 -13.16 -21.64
N ASP A 139 3.48 -12.84 -22.71
CA ASP A 139 3.32 -11.54 -23.35
C ASP A 139 1.98 -11.50 -24.10
N GLY A 140 1.04 -10.79 -23.56
CA GLY A 140 -0.30 -10.57 -24.15
C GLY A 140 -0.34 -9.58 -25.31
N GLY A 141 0.77 -9.03 -25.71
CA GLY A 141 0.84 -8.00 -26.72
C GLY A 141 0.31 -6.66 -26.24
N ASN A 142 -0.57 -6.03 -27.02
CA ASN A 142 -1.19 -4.74 -26.69
C ASN A 142 -2.73 -4.90 -26.66
N PRO A 143 -3.30 -5.40 -25.56
CA PRO A 143 -4.74 -5.59 -25.45
C PRO A 143 -5.48 -4.24 -25.49
N GLU A 144 -6.69 -4.23 -26.05
CA GLU A 144 -7.57 -3.05 -26.05
C GLU A 144 -8.18 -2.83 -24.66
N ASP A 145 -8.47 -3.93 -23.93
CA ASP A 145 -9.06 -3.92 -22.59
C ASP A 145 -8.15 -4.60 -21.59
N VAL A 146 -8.05 -4.04 -20.39
CA VAL A 146 -7.21 -4.55 -19.29
C VAL A 146 -7.98 -4.52 -17.97
N ASP A 147 -8.06 -5.67 -17.32
CA ASP A 147 -8.68 -5.87 -16.01
C ASP A 147 -7.76 -5.46 -14.86
N SER A 148 -7.19 -4.27 -14.89
CA SER A 148 -6.34 -3.78 -13.81
C SER A 148 -6.31 -2.26 -13.75
N THR A 149 -5.70 -1.72 -12.70
CA THR A 149 -5.37 -0.30 -12.68
C THR A 149 -4.28 -0.01 -13.72
N VAL A 150 -4.51 0.98 -14.57
CA VAL A 150 -3.62 1.34 -15.68
C VAL A 150 -3.06 2.75 -15.49
N PRO A 151 -1.77 3.00 -15.74
CA PRO A 151 -1.25 4.37 -15.76
C PRO A 151 -2.01 5.25 -16.78
N GLU A 152 -2.36 6.47 -16.37
CA GLU A 152 -3.14 7.43 -17.15
C GLU A 152 -2.65 7.59 -18.59
N GLU A 153 -1.34 7.58 -18.79
CA GLU A 153 -0.68 7.73 -20.09
C GLU A 153 -1.00 6.62 -21.11
N HIS A 154 -1.52 5.48 -20.63
CA HIS A 154 -1.90 4.33 -21.46
C HIS A 154 -3.42 4.17 -21.61
N VAL A 155 -4.22 5.07 -21.06
CA VAL A 155 -5.68 4.97 -21.06
C VAL A 155 -6.27 5.81 -22.17
N VAL A 156 -7.13 5.20 -22.99
CA VAL A 156 -8.00 5.91 -23.92
C VAL A 156 -9.42 5.88 -23.35
N PRO A 157 -9.92 7.01 -22.81
CA PRO A 157 -11.25 7.05 -22.21
C PRO A 157 -12.36 6.79 -23.23
N THR A 158 -13.28 5.89 -22.90
CA THR A 158 -14.49 5.65 -23.69
C THR A 158 -15.59 6.62 -23.25
N PRO A 159 -16.20 7.39 -24.16
CA PRO A 159 -17.27 8.30 -23.81
C PRO A 159 -18.47 7.58 -23.19
N GLY A 160 -18.86 8.00 -21.96
CA GLY A 160 -20.02 7.44 -21.24
C GLY A 160 -19.64 6.34 -20.23
N GLU A 161 -18.42 5.87 -20.21
CA GLU A 161 -17.95 4.92 -19.20
C GLU A 161 -17.32 5.67 -18.01
N PRO A 162 -17.74 5.35 -16.78
CA PRO A 162 -17.17 5.98 -15.58
C PRO A 162 -15.73 5.50 -15.39
N LEU A 163 -14.84 6.44 -15.12
CA LEU A 163 -13.43 6.19 -14.84
C LEU A 163 -13.03 6.92 -13.57
N ARG A 164 -12.40 6.21 -12.65
CA ARG A 164 -11.76 6.80 -11.49
C ARG A 164 -10.27 6.99 -11.73
N MET A 165 -9.73 8.06 -11.18
CA MET A 165 -8.31 8.36 -11.26
C MET A 165 -7.74 8.66 -9.88
N GLU A 166 -6.63 8.03 -9.57
CA GLU A 166 -5.90 8.22 -8.32
C GLU A 166 -4.41 8.47 -8.57
N ARG A 167 -3.90 9.57 -8.02
CA ARG A 167 -2.48 9.87 -8.05
C ARG A 167 -1.77 9.35 -6.81
N THR A 168 -0.89 8.38 -7.00
CA THR A 168 -0.21 7.69 -5.91
C THR A 168 1.32 7.75 -6.04
N PRO A 169 2.07 7.54 -4.94
CA PRO A 169 3.51 7.29 -5.03
C PRO A 169 3.82 6.12 -5.96
N ALA A 170 4.76 6.32 -6.87
CA ALA A 170 5.18 5.28 -7.80
C ALA A 170 6.06 4.24 -7.10
N TYR A 171 7.17 4.71 -6.53
CA TYR A 171 8.17 3.89 -5.84
C TYR A 171 8.67 4.58 -4.58
N MET A 172 9.41 3.82 -3.77
CA MET A 172 10.06 4.32 -2.56
C MET A 172 11.55 3.97 -2.63
N GLU A 173 12.36 4.81 -2.02
CA GLU A 173 13.79 4.58 -1.81
C GLU A 173 14.13 4.80 -0.33
N ALA A 174 15.13 4.09 0.16
CA ALA A 174 15.72 4.38 1.45
C ALA A 174 16.55 5.68 1.36
N ASP A 175 16.45 6.53 2.38
CA ASP A 175 17.18 7.80 2.48
C ASP A 175 17.78 7.94 3.88
N ASP A 176 18.80 8.77 4.03
CA ASP A 176 19.50 9.05 5.30
C ASP A 176 18.56 9.66 6.36
N GLY A 177 17.82 8.81 7.03
CA GLY A 177 16.85 9.22 8.06
C GLY A 177 15.40 8.75 7.80
N GLY A 178 15.17 7.94 6.78
CA GLY A 178 13.85 7.37 6.51
C GLY A 178 13.66 6.86 5.10
N ARG A 179 12.57 7.25 4.51
CA ARG A 179 12.17 6.85 3.17
C ARG A 179 11.72 8.05 2.34
N LYS A 180 12.00 8.01 1.07
CA LYS A 180 11.63 9.01 0.09
C LYS A 180 10.79 8.40 -1.01
N THR A 181 9.75 9.10 -1.43
CA THR A 181 8.96 8.73 -2.60
C THR A 181 9.68 9.13 -3.87
N THR A 182 9.80 8.18 -4.81
CA THR A 182 10.40 8.39 -6.12
C THR A 182 9.31 8.49 -7.18
N GLY A 183 8.89 9.71 -7.47
CA GLY A 183 7.87 10.00 -8.47
C GLY A 183 6.43 9.70 -8.01
N PHE A 184 5.50 10.09 -8.86
CA PHE A 184 4.07 9.83 -8.72
C PHE A 184 3.51 9.33 -10.03
N VAL A 185 2.54 8.44 -9.97
CA VAL A 185 1.78 7.94 -11.13
C VAL A 185 0.30 8.18 -10.87
N SER A 186 -0.41 8.67 -11.89
CA SER A 186 -1.86 8.67 -11.93
C SER A 186 -2.33 7.35 -12.53
N TYR A 187 -3.11 6.59 -11.78
CA TYR A 187 -3.73 5.36 -12.24
C TYR A 187 -5.20 5.60 -12.53
N ALA A 188 -5.67 5.01 -13.62
CA ALA A 188 -7.07 4.94 -13.98
C ALA A 188 -7.60 3.52 -13.77
N PHE A 189 -8.86 3.41 -13.35
CA PHE A 189 -9.54 2.13 -13.17
C PHE A 189 -11.05 2.32 -13.25
N ALA A 190 -11.78 1.28 -13.61
CA ALA A 190 -13.23 1.25 -13.52
C ALA A 190 -13.67 1.27 -12.05
N PRO A 191 -14.75 2.00 -11.70
CA PRO A 191 -15.25 2.11 -10.33
C PRO A 191 -15.83 0.80 -9.79
#